data_b4a81c85d3d4000d3cfafff792f6fb2e
#
_entry.id   b4a81c85d3d4000d3cfafff792f6fb2e
#
_cell.length_a   1.000
_cell.length_b   1.000
_cell.length_c   1.000
_cell.angle_alpha   90.00
_cell.angle_beta   90.00
_cell.angle_gamma   90.00
#
_symmetry.space_group_name_H-M   'P 1'
#
loop_
_entity.id
_entity.type
_entity.pdbx_description
1 polymer ?
#
loop_
_entity_poly.entity_id
_entity_poly.type
_entity_poly.pdbx_seq_one_letter_code
_entity_poly.pdbx_strand_id
1 'polypeptide(L)'
;MNSIGDIYTGASNGLREVWSNKIRSLLSMSGIILGVAALVVMVGIVQGMLDNMRASFERSGGVLKLEVHPSEAPESQQHIAGISPGMTWRDIGAIRKAIPLADFVSPVVDMRWERFIANGRREGGLLQGVTPDYANIKKNELINGRFISDYDIEVKSPVIVVGPHIVRELFTGEPDIIGKQVRVKGQVYTIIGQIKAVV
;
A
#
# COMPACT_ATOMS: atom_id res chain seq x y z
N MET A 1 -11.55 -22.11 -64.28
CA MET A 1 -10.49 -21.93 -63.30
C MET A 1 -11.11 -22.11 -61.92
N ASN A 2 -10.99 -23.32 -61.35
CA ASN A 2 -11.75 -23.71 -60.16
C ASN A 2 -10.88 -23.60 -58.90
N SER A 3 -10.55 -22.40 -58.45
CA SER A 3 -9.79 -22.16 -57.23
C SER A 3 -10.42 -22.79 -55.96
N ILE A 4 -11.73 -22.91 -55.94
CA ILE A 4 -12.45 -23.46 -54.75
C ILE A 4 -12.31 -24.99 -54.66
N GLY A 5 -12.30 -25.68 -55.80
CA GLY A 5 -12.11 -27.13 -55.84
C GLY A 5 -10.72 -27.56 -55.39
N ASP A 6 -9.68 -26.80 -55.73
CA ASP A 6 -8.30 -27.06 -55.35
C ASP A 6 -8.05 -26.84 -53.86
N ILE A 7 -8.74 -25.88 -53.24
CA ILE A 7 -8.70 -25.61 -51.79
C ILE A 7 -9.38 -26.77 -51.03
N TYR A 8 -10.50 -27.26 -51.53
CA TYR A 8 -11.24 -28.35 -50.88
C TYR A 8 -10.48 -29.68 -50.93
N THR A 9 -9.86 -30.00 -52.10
CA THR A 9 -9.01 -31.18 -52.24
C THR A 9 -7.73 -31.07 -51.43
N GLY A 10 -7.11 -29.91 -51.32
CA GLY A 10 -5.96 -29.67 -50.48
C GLY A 10 -6.27 -29.86 -48.97
N ALA A 11 -7.40 -29.32 -48.52
CA ALA A 11 -7.82 -29.46 -47.13
C ALA A 11 -8.19 -30.89 -46.75
N SER A 12 -8.88 -31.64 -47.65
CA SER A 12 -9.25 -33.05 -47.41
C SER A 12 -8.05 -33.99 -47.41
N ASN A 13 -7.05 -33.74 -48.23
CA ASN A 13 -5.80 -34.50 -48.27
C ASN A 13 -4.96 -34.20 -47.01
N GLY A 14 -4.88 -32.94 -46.55
CA GLY A 14 -4.21 -32.60 -45.31
C GLY A 14 -4.83 -33.25 -44.07
N LEU A 15 -6.17 -33.30 -44.00
CA LEU A 15 -6.89 -33.99 -42.93
C LEU A 15 -6.61 -35.50 -42.92
N ARG A 16 -6.54 -36.12 -44.09
CA ARG A 16 -6.26 -37.52 -44.21
C ARG A 16 -4.83 -37.88 -43.83
N GLU A 17 -3.87 -37.03 -44.09
CA GLU A 17 -2.47 -37.16 -43.71
C GLU A 17 -2.28 -37.01 -42.19
N VAL A 18 -2.99 -36.09 -41.56
CA VAL A 18 -3.06 -35.95 -40.09
C VAL A 18 -3.61 -37.20 -39.42
N TRP A 19 -4.62 -37.85 -40.02
CA TRP A 19 -5.20 -39.08 -39.50
C TRP A 19 -4.32 -40.30 -39.68
N SER A 20 -3.53 -40.39 -40.76
CA SER A 20 -2.61 -41.50 -41.00
C SER A 20 -1.39 -41.47 -40.07
N ASN A 21 -0.97 -40.29 -39.59
CA ASN A 21 0.18 -40.09 -38.70
C ASN A 21 -0.23 -39.46 -37.36
N LYS A 22 -1.24 -40.02 -36.69
CA LYS A 22 -1.88 -39.47 -35.48
C LYS A 22 -0.89 -39.03 -34.38
N ILE A 23 0.13 -39.85 -34.10
CA ILE A 23 1.10 -39.58 -33.03
C ILE A 23 2.00 -38.38 -33.38
N ARG A 24 2.46 -38.26 -34.65
CA ARG A 24 3.30 -37.15 -35.09
C ARG A 24 2.53 -35.82 -35.06
N SER A 25 1.31 -35.86 -35.57
CA SER A 25 0.42 -34.69 -35.59
C SER A 25 0.04 -34.23 -34.16
N LEU A 26 -0.26 -35.20 -33.29
CA LEU A 26 -0.58 -34.92 -31.88
C LEU A 26 0.62 -34.27 -31.15
N LEU A 27 1.83 -34.82 -31.34
CA LEU A 27 3.05 -34.28 -30.75
C LEU A 27 3.36 -32.85 -31.26
N SER A 28 3.21 -32.62 -32.56
CA SER A 28 3.43 -31.26 -33.11
C SER A 28 2.40 -30.27 -32.63
N MET A 29 1.10 -30.64 -32.61
CA MET A 29 0.03 -29.80 -32.10
C MET A 29 0.17 -29.53 -30.60
N SER A 30 0.53 -30.53 -29.81
CA SER A 30 0.72 -30.34 -28.37
C SER A 30 1.86 -29.36 -28.06
N GLY A 31 2.95 -29.40 -28.84
CA GLY A 31 4.05 -28.44 -28.71
C GLY A 31 3.61 -26.98 -28.94
N ILE A 32 2.82 -26.75 -29.98
CA ILE A 32 2.29 -25.41 -30.30
C ILE A 32 1.30 -24.97 -29.22
N ILE A 33 0.37 -25.87 -28.84
CA ILE A 33 -0.63 -25.55 -27.80
C ILE A 33 0.05 -25.18 -26.48
N LEU A 34 1.03 -25.99 -26.05
CA LEU A 34 1.79 -25.72 -24.82
C LEU A 34 2.59 -24.41 -24.92
N GLY A 35 3.21 -24.14 -26.07
CA GLY A 35 3.95 -22.88 -26.29
C GLY A 35 3.06 -21.66 -26.21
N VAL A 36 1.90 -21.67 -26.87
CA VAL A 36 0.93 -20.57 -26.83
C VAL A 36 0.33 -20.44 -25.43
N ALA A 37 -0.03 -21.55 -24.78
CA ALA A 37 -0.56 -21.53 -23.43
C ALA A 37 0.44 -20.92 -22.44
N ALA A 38 1.72 -21.28 -22.53
CA ALA A 38 2.77 -20.72 -21.68
C ALA A 38 2.93 -19.20 -21.89
N LEU A 39 2.86 -18.71 -23.13
CA LEU A 39 2.90 -17.29 -23.45
C LEU A 39 1.70 -16.52 -22.85
N VAL A 40 0.48 -17.08 -23.01
CA VAL A 40 -0.74 -16.45 -22.47
C VAL A 40 -0.68 -16.36 -20.95
N VAL A 41 -0.25 -17.44 -20.28
CA VAL A 41 -0.09 -17.47 -18.82
C VAL A 41 0.96 -16.45 -18.38
N MET A 42 2.10 -16.38 -19.07
CA MET A 42 3.16 -15.43 -18.74
C MET A 42 2.67 -13.97 -18.85
N VAL A 43 1.99 -13.63 -19.93
CA VAL A 43 1.41 -12.29 -20.13
C VAL A 43 0.37 -11.98 -19.06
N GLY A 44 -0.49 -12.94 -18.71
CA GLY A 44 -1.50 -12.77 -17.66
C GLY A 44 -0.88 -12.50 -16.27
N ILE A 45 0.19 -13.23 -15.93
CA ILE A 45 0.91 -13.02 -14.66
C ILE A 45 1.55 -11.62 -14.62
N VAL A 46 2.22 -11.22 -15.71
CA VAL A 46 2.88 -9.89 -15.78
C VAL A 46 1.85 -8.76 -15.68
N GLN A 47 0.73 -8.86 -16.39
CA GLN A 47 -0.34 -7.86 -16.30
C GLN A 47 -0.93 -7.79 -14.91
N GLY A 48 -1.24 -8.92 -14.28
CA GLY A 48 -1.75 -8.97 -12.91
C GLY A 48 -0.76 -8.36 -11.90
N MET A 49 0.55 -8.59 -12.09
CA MET A 49 1.58 -7.98 -11.26
C MET A 49 1.64 -6.45 -11.44
N LEU A 50 1.58 -5.95 -12.68
CA LEU A 50 1.57 -4.52 -12.98
C LEU A 50 0.33 -3.81 -12.42
N ASP A 51 -0.84 -4.43 -12.52
CA ASP A 51 -2.08 -3.88 -11.98
C ASP A 51 -2.05 -3.82 -10.44
N ASN A 52 -1.51 -4.86 -9.80
CA ASN A 52 -1.29 -4.85 -8.34
C ASN A 52 -0.28 -3.78 -7.92
N MET A 53 0.81 -3.59 -8.67
CA MET A 53 1.77 -2.51 -8.41
C MET A 53 1.11 -1.14 -8.54
N ARG A 54 0.36 -0.88 -9.62
CA ARG A 54 -0.36 0.39 -9.80
C ARG A 54 -1.33 0.65 -8.65
N ALA A 55 -2.15 -0.33 -8.29
CA ALA A 55 -3.07 -0.22 -7.17
C ALA A 55 -2.35 0.04 -5.84
N SER A 56 -1.18 -0.55 -5.62
CA SER A 56 -0.36 -0.32 -4.44
C SER A 56 0.22 1.10 -4.41
N PHE A 57 0.70 1.60 -5.55
CA PHE A 57 1.18 2.98 -5.65
C PHE A 57 0.06 4.00 -5.40
N GLU A 58 -1.12 3.79 -5.98
CA GLU A 58 -2.27 4.68 -5.77
C GLU A 58 -2.70 4.72 -4.30
N ARG A 59 -2.70 3.59 -3.62
CA ARG A 59 -3.02 3.47 -2.18
C ARG A 59 -1.97 4.13 -1.28
N SER A 60 -0.70 4.11 -1.69
CA SER A 60 0.39 4.73 -0.92
C SER A 60 0.45 6.26 -1.03
N GLY A 61 -0.55 6.89 -1.67
CA GLY A 61 -0.59 8.35 -1.91
C GLY A 61 -0.24 8.72 -3.35
N GLY A 62 0.06 7.73 -4.21
CA GLY A 62 0.38 7.93 -5.63
C GLY A 62 1.78 8.53 -5.86
N VAL A 63 2.05 8.86 -7.11
CA VAL A 63 3.31 9.49 -7.55
C VAL A 63 3.44 10.96 -7.14
N LEU A 64 2.39 11.54 -6.56
CA LEU A 64 2.36 12.94 -6.12
C LEU A 64 2.83 13.12 -4.66
N LYS A 65 3.21 12.04 -3.98
CA LYS A 65 3.71 12.09 -2.62
C LYS A 65 5.22 12.25 -2.62
N LEU A 66 5.69 13.30 -1.95
CA LEU A 66 7.10 13.53 -1.66
C LEU A 66 7.36 13.27 -0.17
N GLU A 67 8.32 12.44 0.14
CA GLU A 67 8.81 12.26 1.51
C GLU A 67 10.17 12.95 1.63
N VAL A 68 10.26 13.85 2.61
CA VAL A 68 11.50 14.57 2.91
C VAL A 68 12.11 13.94 4.15
N HIS A 69 13.27 13.35 3.99
CA HIS A 69 14.05 12.79 5.10
C HIS A 69 15.28 13.65 5.36
N PRO A 70 15.70 13.81 6.63
CA PRO A 70 16.99 14.42 6.92
C PRO A 70 18.09 13.58 6.29
N SER A 71 18.98 14.22 5.53
CA SER A 71 20.17 13.56 5.00
C SER A 71 21.19 13.37 6.12
N GLU A 72 21.96 12.28 6.06
CA GLU A 72 23.12 12.12 6.92
C GLU A 72 24.11 13.24 6.66
N ALA A 73 24.71 13.76 7.72
CA ALA A 73 25.69 14.81 7.60
C ALA A 73 26.93 14.27 6.81
N PRO A 74 27.47 15.06 5.87
CA PRO A 74 28.72 14.71 5.19
C PRO A 74 29.81 14.35 6.21
N GLU A 75 30.75 13.48 5.84
CA GLU A 75 31.85 13.05 6.73
C GLU A 75 32.59 14.22 7.40
N SER A 76 32.76 15.32 6.66
CA SER A 76 33.36 16.55 7.18
C SER A 76 32.59 17.24 8.29
N GLN A 77 31.30 16.94 8.46
CA GLN A 77 30.39 17.57 9.43
C GLN A 77 29.85 16.58 10.47
N GLN A 78 30.24 15.32 10.46
CA GLN A 78 29.79 14.31 11.40
C GLN A 78 30.05 14.68 12.86
N HIS A 79 31.13 15.41 13.15
CA HIS A 79 31.47 15.88 14.50
C HIS A 79 30.48 16.90 15.08
N ILE A 80 29.71 17.57 14.22
CA ILE A 80 28.66 18.52 14.63
C ILE A 80 27.24 18.00 14.38
N ALA A 81 27.09 16.84 13.76
CA ALA A 81 25.78 16.25 13.44
C ALA A 81 24.90 16.08 14.68
N GLY A 82 25.50 15.75 15.83
CA GLY A 82 24.79 15.61 17.11
C GLY A 82 24.24 16.94 17.70
N ILE A 83 24.67 18.08 17.17
CA ILE A 83 24.18 19.41 17.60
C ILE A 83 22.98 19.86 16.77
N SER A 84 22.77 19.25 15.59
CA SER A 84 21.62 19.57 14.75
C SER A 84 20.33 19.05 15.40
N PRO A 85 19.33 19.90 15.59
CA PRO A 85 18.03 19.48 16.12
C PRO A 85 17.25 18.59 15.14
N GLY A 86 17.79 18.31 13.94
CA GLY A 86 17.08 17.63 12.86
C GLY A 86 15.97 18.51 12.27
N MET A 87 14.99 17.86 11.65
CA MET A 87 13.81 18.57 11.16
C MET A 87 12.91 18.99 12.33
N THR A 88 12.54 20.25 12.35
CA THR A 88 11.74 20.84 13.41
C THR A 88 10.36 21.26 12.91
N TRP A 89 9.44 21.56 13.85
CA TRP A 89 8.12 22.08 13.52
C TRP A 89 8.17 23.40 12.71
N ARG A 90 9.23 24.18 12.87
CA ARG A 90 9.43 25.45 12.13
C ARG A 90 9.70 25.22 10.63
N ASP A 91 10.29 24.10 10.29
CA ASP A 91 10.65 23.76 8.91
C ASP A 91 9.43 23.50 8.04
N ILE A 92 8.29 23.10 8.64
CA ILE A 92 7.01 22.92 7.94
C ILE A 92 6.57 24.21 7.27
N GLY A 93 6.67 25.33 7.98
CA GLY A 93 6.34 26.65 7.43
C GLY A 93 7.25 27.06 6.28
N ALA A 94 8.53 26.70 6.35
CA ALA A 94 9.48 26.94 5.29
C ALA A 94 9.19 26.06 4.05
N ILE A 95 8.88 24.78 4.26
CA ILE A 95 8.50 23.84 3.19
C ILE A 95 7.23 24.30 2.47
N ARG A 96 6.18 24.70 3.20
CA ARG A 96 4.95 25.23 2.59
C ARG A 96 5.20 26.46 1.73
N LYS A 97 6.12 27.35 2.14
CA LYS A 97 6.49 28.53 1.37
C LYS A 97 7.35 28.19 0.15
N ALA A 98 8.24 27.22 0.29
CA ALA A 98 9.15 26.80 -0.79
C ALA A 98 8.44 25.99 -1.87
N ILE A 99 7.37 25.26 -1.53
CA ILE A 99 6.63 24.38 -2.44
C ILE A 99 5.14 24.77 -2.44
N PRO A 100 4.77 25.88 -3.12
CA PRO A 100 3.38 26.34 -3.16
C PRO A 100 2.41 25.37 -3.86
N LEU A 101 2.93 24.41 -4.62
CA LEU A 101 2.18 23.36 -5.30
C LEU A 101 1.77 22.21 -4.36
N ALA A 102 2.28 22.18 -3.12
CA ALA A 102 1.91 21.15 -2.16
C ALA A 102 0.59 21.52 -1.48
N ASP A 103 -0.48 20.80 -1.81
CA ASP A 103 -1.80 20.99 -1.18
C ASP A 103 -1.77 20.63 0.31
N PHE A 104 -1.04 19.59 0.67
CA PHE A 104 -0.95 19.07 2.04
C PHE A 104 0.50 18.88 2.47
N VAL A 105 0.81 19.25 3.68
CA VAL A 105 2.14 19.06 4.30
C VAL A 105 1.94 18.55 5.72
N SER A 106 2.37 17.33 5.98
CA SER A 106 2.27 16.72 7.31
C SER A 106 3.64 16.28 7.80
N PRO A 107 4.07 16.75 8.96
CA PRO A 107 5.18 16.12 9.67
C PRO A 107 4.75 14.77 10.19
N VAL A 108 5.66 13.82 10.17
CA VAL A 108 5.47 12.49 10.73
C VAL A 108 6.56 12.23 11.76
N VAL A 109 6.16 11.90 12.98
CA VAL A 109 7.07 11.48 14.02
C VAL A 109 6.91 9.98 14.21
N ASP A 110 7.89 9.21 13.73
CA ASP A 110 7.90 7.76 13.90
C ASP A 110 8.39 7.42 15.32
N MET A 111 7.48 6.89 16.12
CA MET A 111 7.80 6.42 17.47
C MET A 111 8.20 4.94 17.47
N ARG A 112 8.45 4.35 16.30
CA ARG A 112 8.82 2.95 16.10
C ARG A 112 7.74 1.95 16.53
N TRP A 113 8.13 0.72 16.83
CA TRP A 113 7.25 -0.36 17.25
C TRP A 113 6.98 -0.26 18.75
N GLU A 114 5.74 0.08 19.10
CA GLU A 114 5.33 0.28 20.49
C GLU A 114 4.33 -0.77 20.93
N ARG A 115 4.20 -0.94 22.24
CA ARG A 115 3.26 -1.88 22.83
C ARG A 115 1.96 -1.17 23.19
N PHE A 116 0.87 -1.67 22.61
CA PHE A 116 -0.50 -1.27 22.87
C PHE A 116 -1.12 -2.21 23.89
N ILE A 117 -1.83 -1.69 24.88
CA ILE A 117 -2.45 -2.46 25.96
C ILE A 117 -3.90 -2.01 26.08
N ALA A 118 -4.83 -2.96 25.93
CA ALA A 118 -6.26 -2.75 26.15
C ALA A 118 -6.91 -4.09 26.52
N ASN A 119 -8.01 -4.08 27.29
CA ASN A 119 -8.77 -5.28 27.66
C ASN A 119 -7.92 -6.42 28.27
N GLY A 120 -6.85 -6.07 29.00
CA GLY A 120 -5.92 -7.06 29.56
C GLY A 120 -5.00 -7.73 28.52
N ARG A 121 -5.14 -7.40 27.24
CA ARG A 121 -4.30 -7.90 26.12
C ARG A 121 -3.19 -6.91 25.80
N ARG A 122 -2.15 -7.42 25.15
CA ARG A 122 -0.99 -6.63 24.72
C ARG A 122 -0.65 -6.98 23.30
N GLU A 123 -0.47 -5.97 22.46
CA GLU A 123 -0.08 -6.16 21.06
C GLU A 123 0.94 -5.12 20.63
N GLY A 124 1.82 -5.49 19.69
CA GLY A 124 2.81 -4.60 19.13
C GLY A 124 2.27 -3.89 17.88
N GLY A 125 2.64 -2.63 17.69
CA GLY A 125 2.25 -1.90 16.50
C GLY A 125 3.10 -0.66 16.27
N LEU A 126 3.10 -0.18 15.02
CA LEU A 126 3.75 1.07 14.66
C LEU A 126 2.93 2.24 15.21
N LEU A 127 3.57 3.10 15.98
CA LEU A 127 2.98 4.35 16.46
C LEU A 127 3.59 5.53 15.71
N GLN A 128 2.74 6.36 15.14
CA GLN A 128 3.14 7.58 14.43
C GLN A 128 2.39 8.79 14.98
N GLY A 129 3.12 9.85 15.25
CA GLY A 129 2.54 11.16 15.50
C GLY A 129 2.35 11.90 14.17
N VAL A 130 1.14 12.35 13.88
CA VAL A 130 0.78 12.94 12.59
C VAL A 130 -0.13 14.16 12.77
N THR A 131 -0.25 14.96 11.71
CA THR A 131 -1.23 16.07 11.64
C THR A 131 -2.46 15.67 10.82
N PRO A 132 -3.54 16.47 10.82
CA PRO A 132 -4.76 16.21 10.04
C PRO A 132 -4.49 15.98 8.55
N ASP A 133 -3.55 16.71 7.96
CA ASP A 133 -3.16 16.59 6.55
C ASP A 133 -2.69 15.19 6.17
N TYR A 134 -2.20 14.40 7.14
CA TYR A 134 -1.71 13.04 6.91
C TYR A 134 -2.78 12.10 6.34
N ALA A 135 -4.03 12.25 6.78
CA ALA A 135 -5.14 11.44 6.27
C ALA A 135 -5.35 11.66 4.77
N ASN A 136 -5.24 12.92 4.31
CA ASN A 136 -5.37 13.28 2.89
C ASN A 136 -4.17 12.78 2.08
N ILE A 137 -2.95 12.91 2.61
CA ILE A 137 -1.72 12.47 1.95
C ILE A 137 -1.70 10.94 1.76
N LYS A 138 -2.09 10.19 2.80
CA LYS A 138 -2.10 8.72 2.77
C LYS A 138 -3.41 8.14 2.22
N LYS A 139 -4.41 8.99 1.93
CA LYS A 139 -5.76 8.56 1.51
C LYS A 139 -6.34 7.50 2.45
N ASN A 140 -6.10 7.68 3.75
CA ASN A 140 -6.60 6.76 4.76
C ASN A 140 -8.12 6.82 4.82
N GLU A 141 -8.79 5.73 4.45
CA GLU A 141 -10.23 5.58 4.62
C GLU A 141 -10.55 5.19 6.06
N LEU A 142 -11.54 5.85 6.66
CA LEU A 142 -12.08 5.49 7.96
C LEU A 142 -13.20 4.47 7.79
N ILE A 143 -13.22 3.47 8.66
CA ILE A 143 -14.37 2.57 8.81
C ILE A 143 -15.40 3.21 9.73
N ASN A 144 -14.93 3.78 10.84
CA ASN A 144 -15.78 4.39 11.86
C ASN A 144 -15.04 5.52 12.58
N GLY A 145 -15.77 6.49 13.11
CA GLY A 145 -15.24 7.61 13.87
C GLY A 145 -14.70 8.74 12.98
N ARG A 146 -13.68 9.45 13.47
CA ARG A 146 -13.04 10.57 12.80
C ARG A 146 -11.52 10.49 12.86
N PHE A 147 -10.85 11.24 12.01
CA PHE A 147 -9.40 11.44 12.09
C PHE A 147 -9.05 12.54 13.09
N ILE A 148 -7.75 12.72 13.37
CA ILE A 148 -7.22 13.78 14.21
C ILE A 148 -7.54 15.13 13.56
N SER A 149 -7.97 16.10 14.35
CA SER A 149 -8.27 17.48 13.93
C SER A 149 -7.24 18.47 14.49
N ASP A 150 -7.21 19.68 13.92
CA ASP A 150 -6.35 20.76 14.44
C ASP A 150 -6.69 21.11 15.89
N TYR A 151 -7.97 21.01 16.26
CA TYR A 151 -8.40 21.20 17.64
C TYR A 151 -7.77 20.19 18.60
N ASP A 152 -7.68 18.90 18.20
CA ASP A 152 -7.05 17.88 19.05
C ASP A 152 -5.56 18.18 19.30
N ILE A 153 -4.88 18.75 18.30
CA ILE A 153 -3.48 19.18 18.41
C ILE A 153 -3.35 20.40 19.33
N GLU A 154 -4.20 21.40 19.15
CA GLU A 154 -4.18 22.64 19.90
C GLU A 154 -4.39 22.42 21.40
N VAL A 155 -5.40 21.59 21.75
CA VAL A 155 -5.69 21.25 23.15
C VAL A 155 -4.86 20.08 23.67
N LYS A 156 -3.97 19.51 22.84
CA LYS A 156 -3.14 18.33 23.17
C LYS A 156 -3.96 17.15 23.67
N SER A 157 -5.10 16.89 23.05
CA SER A 157 -5.96 15.78 23.41
C SER A 157 -5.24 14.42 23.26
N PRO A 158 -5.28 13.55 24.27
CA PRO A 158 -4.71 12.20 24.17
C PRO A 158 -5.63 11.28 23.36
N VAL A 159 -5.68 11.49 22.06
CA VAL A 159 -6.52 10.74 21.12
C VAL A 159 -5.67 9.91 20.16
N ILE A 160 -6.25 8.82 19.66
CA ILE A 160 -5.59 7.92 18.72
C ILE A 160 -6.56 7.38 17.68
N VAL A 161 -6.06 7.19 16.46
CA VAL A 161 -6.72 6.45 15.39
C VAL A 161 -6.02 5.11 15.24
N VAL A 162 -6.76 4.02 15.22
CA VAL A 162 -6.20 2.67 15.25
C VAL A 162 -6.39 1.95 13.92
N GLY A 163 -5.40 1.14 13.57
CA GLY A 163 -5.43 0.27 12.40
C GLY A 163 -6.12 -1.07 12.67
N PRO A 164 -6.50 -1.79 11.61
CA PRO A 164 -7.27 -3.04 11.71
C PRO A 164 -6.54 -4.14 12.49
N HIS A 165 -5.22 -4.18 12.46
CA HIS A 165 -4.45 -5.15 13.23
C HIS A 165 -4.67 -4.97 14.73
N ILE A 166 -4.50 -3.76 15.25
CA ILE A 166 -4.69 -3.44 16.67
C ILE A 166 -6.14 -3.71 17.12
N VAL A 167 -7.11 -3.39 16.25
CA VAL A 167 -8.53 -3.65 16.53
C VAL A 167 -8.78 -5.14 16.66
N ARG A 168 -8.31 -5.95 15.72
CA ARG A 168 -8.51 -7.40 15.71
C ARG A 168 -7.91 -8.08 16.94
N GLU A 169 -6.71 -7.67 17.36
CA GLU A 169 -5.99 -8.34 18.45
C GLU A 169 -6.44 -7.87 19.84
N LEU A 170 -6.70 -6.57 20.03
CA LEU A 170 -7.04 -6.03 21.35
C LEU A 170 -8.55 -5.91 21.61
N PHE A 171 -9.36 -5.80 20.56
CA PHE A 171 -10.81 -5.56 20.66
C PHE A 171 -11.64 -6.65 19.95
N THR A 172 -11.16 -7.89 19.95
CA THR A 172 -11.80 -9.04 19.31
C THR A 172 -13.27 -9.17 19.76
N GLY A 173 -14.20 -9.19 18.81
CA GLY A 173 -15.64 -9.37 19.08
C GLY A 173 -16.36 -8.10 19.51
N GLU A 174 -15.71 -6.97 19.52
CA GLU A 174 -16.32 -5.69 19.88
C GLU A 174 -16.70 -4.92 18.60
N PRO A 175 -18.01 -4.66 18.39
CA PRO A 175 -18.48 -4.01 17.16
C PRO A 175 -18.15 -2.52 17.11
N ASP A 176 -18.04 -1.87 18.28
CA ASP A 176 -17.69 -0.46 18.40
C ASP A 176 -16.54 -0.25 19.39
N ILE A 177 -15.51 0.38 18.90
CA ILE A 177 -14.29 0.69 19.67
C ILE A 177 -14.10 2.20 19.89
N ILE A 178 -14.97 3.04 19.30
CA ILE A 178 -14.86 4.49 19.44
C ILE A 178 -15.16 4.88 20.89
N GLY A 179 -14.34 5.76 21.45
CA GLY A 179 -14.41 6.17 22.85
C GLY A 179 -13.72 5.23 23.85
N LYS A 180 -13.29 4.03 23.42
CA LYS A 180 -12.52 3.12 24.28
C LYS A 180 -11.09 3.60 24.46
N GLN A 181 -10.45 3.09 25.50
CA GLN A 181 -9.11 3.50 25.86
C GLN A 181 -8.07 2.44 25.51
N VAL A 182 -6.94 2.90 25.05
CA VAL A 182 -5.73 2.09 24.82
C VAL A 182 -4.55 2.75 25.50
N ARG A 183 -3.72 1.97 26.18
CA ARG A 183 -2.49 2.48 26.81
C ARG A 183 -1.30 2.18 25.92
N VAL A 184 -0.51 3.22 25.64
CA VAL A 184 0.73 3.14 24.86
C VAL A 184 1.79 3.95 25.58
N LYS A 185 2.99 3.40 25.80
CA LYS A 185 4.08 4.08 26.53
C LYS A 185 3.70 4.59 27.92
N GLY A 186 2.77 3.93 28.60
CA GLY A 186 2.28 4.37 29.91
C GLY A 186 1.20 5.44 29.88
N GLN A 187 0.96 6.08 28.73
CA GLN A 187 -0.10 7.06 28.55
C GLN A 187 -1.37 6.42 28.00
N VAL A 188 -2.52 6.90 28.44
CA VAL A 188 -3.83 6.42 28.01
C VAL A 188 -4.34 7.36 26.90
N TYR A 189 -4.74 6.76 25.78
CA TYR A 189 -5.34 7.45 24.64
C TYR A 189 -6.77 6.97 24.43
N THR A 190 -7.64 7.89 24.02
CA THR A 190 -9.01 7.57 23.60
C THR A 190 -9.06 7.32 22.11
N ILE A 191 -9.63 6.20 21.71
CA ILE A 191 -9.82 5.84 20.31
C ILE A 191 -10.92 6.72 19.73
N ILE A 192 -10.60 7.50 18.68
CA ILE A 192 -11.54 8.40 17.99
C ILE A 192 -11.85 7.97 16.57
N GLY A 193 -11.09 7.03 16.02
CA GLY A 193 -11.30 6.54 14.68
C GLY A 193 -10.63 5.21 14.43
N GLN A 194 -11.15 4.49 13.44
CA GLN A 194 -10.63 3.24 12.94
C GLN A 194 -10.37 3.35 11.45
N ILE A 195 -9.13 3.13 11.02
CA ILE A 195 -8.78 3.09 9.59
C ILE A 195 -9.01 1.71 9.00
N LYS A 196 -9.33 1.70 7.71
CA LYS A 196 -9.48 0.49 6.91
C LYS A 196 -8.12 -0.17 6.67
N ALA A 197 -8.12 -1.48 6.54
CA ALA A 197 -6.94 -2.18 6.06
C ALA A 197 -6.57 -1.68 4.67
N VAL A 198 -5.32 -1.29 4.48
CA VAL A 198 -4.76 -1.15 3.14
C VAL A 198 -4.39 -2.56 2.70
N VAL A 199 -5.27 -3.17 1.89
CA VAL A 199 -5.07 -4.51 1.32
C VAL A 199 -4.17 -4.41 0.08
#